data_6b50fdc931999b19bcb7760de1297a42
#
_entry.id   6b50fdc931999b19bcb7760de1297a42
#
_cell.length_a   1.000
_cell.length_b   1.000
_cell.length_c   1.000
_cell.angle_alpha   90.00
_cell.angle_beta   90.00
_cell.angle_gamma   90.00
#
_symmetry.space_group_name_H-M   'P 1'
#
loop_
_entity.id
_entity.type
_entity.pdbx_description
1 polymer ?
#
loop_
_entity_poly.entity_id
_entity_poly.type
_entity_poly.pdbx_seq_one_letter_code
_entity_poly.pdbx_strand_id
1 'polypeptide(L)'
;MDFATEKGYIEAVSRGDEQAFESLFLHYFPRIKGFISGILQNEEEAEDISQDIFVSMWQNRDRLKEIENLKAYLYRIAQNTVF
;
A
#
# COMPACT_ATOMS: atom_id res chain seq x y z
N MET A 1 -6.14 10.96 -5.09
CA MET A 1 -6.83 10.85 -3.77
C MET A 1 -6.25 11.92 -2.85
N ASP A 2 -7.08 12.78 -2.30
CA ASP A 2 -6.59 13.81 -1.41
C ASP A 2 -6.44 13.30 0.03
N PHE A 3 -5.79 14.08 0.88
CA PHE A 3 -5.46 13.68 2.24
C PHE A 3 -6.71 13.37 3.09
N ALA A 4 -7.74 14.19 2.99
CA ALA A 4 -8.95 14.01 3.81
C ALA A 4 -9.69 12.74 3.42
N THR A 5 -9.82 12.47 2.11
CA THR A 5 -10.46 11.27 1.60
C THR A 5 -9.65 10.04 1.97
N GLU A 6 -8.32 10.11 1.82
CA GLU A 6 -7.43 9.02 2.17
C GLU A 6 -7.51 8.67 3.65
N LYS A 7 -7.57 9.67 4.51
CA LYS A 7 -7.71 9.44 5.96
C LYS A 7 -8.98 8.67 6.28
N GLY A 8 -10.09 9.02 5.61
CA GLY A 8 -11.35 8.30 5.77
C GLY A 8 -11.25 6.84 5.37
N TYR A 9 -10.57 6.56 4.26
CA TYR A 9 -10.33 5.19 3.81
C TYR A 9 -9.45 4.42 4.80
N ILE A 10 -8.39 5.06 5.30
CA ILE A 10 -7.49 4.43 6.27
C ILE A 10 -8.26 4.03 7.53
N GLU A 11 -9.09 4.92 8.05
CA GLU A 11 -9.90 4.64 9.23
C GLU A 11 -10.86 3.48 8.98
N ALA A 12 -11.51 3.45 7.81
CA ALA A 12 -12.42 2.38 7.44
C ALA A 12 -11.69 1.05 7.31
N VAL A 13 -10.52 1.03 6.66
CA VAL A 13 -9.71 -0.18 6.52
C VAL A 13 -9.28 -0.69 7.89
N SER A 14 -8.90 0.20 8.80
CA SER A 14 -8.48 -0.21 10.14
C SER A 14 -9.60 -0.94 10.90
N ARG A 15 -10.85 -0.67 10.53
CA ARG A 15 -12.01 -1.36 11.08
C ARG A 15 -12.44 -2.59 10.29
N GLY A 16 -11.69 -2.96 9.24
CA GLY A 16 -11.97 -4.15 8.45
C GLY A 16 -12.84 -3.93 7.21
N ASP A 17 -12.99 -2.70 6.75
CA ASP A 17 -13.79 -2.39 5.56
C ASP A 17 -13.04 -2.79 4.29
N GLU A 18 -13.49 -3.89 3.67
CA GLU A 18 -12.84 -4.44 2.48
C GLU A 18 -12.98 -3.54 1.25
N GLN A 19 -14.10 -2.82 1.13
CA GLN A 19 -14.30 -1.92 0.00
C GLN A 19 -13.35 -0.72 0.07
N ALA A 20 -13.15 -0.20 1.27
CA ALA A 20 -12.18 0.88 1.48
C ALA A 20 -10.77 0.39 1.16
N PHE A 21 -10.42 -0.83 1.55
CA PHE A 21 -9.14 -1.41 1.22
C PHE A 21 -8.97 -1.54 -0.29
N GLU A 22 -9.99 -2.03 -0.99
CA GLU A 22 -9.96 -2.13 -2.46
C GLU A 22 -9.69 -0.77 -3.10
N SER A 23 -10.30 0.29 -2.60
CA SER A 23 -10.07 1.63 -3.13
C SER A 23 -8.62 2.06 -2.97
N LEU A 24 -8.02 1.82 -1.81
CA LEU A 24 -6.60 2.11 -1.59
C LEU A 24 -5.72 1.23 -2.47
N PHE A 25 -6.06 -0.04 -2.57
CA PHE A 25 -5.33 -0.99 -3.41
C PHE A 25 -5.31 -0.56 -4.87
N LEU A 26 -6.47 -0.25 -5.44
CA LEU A 26 -6.55 0.15 -6.84
C LEU A 26 -5.80 1.45 -7.12
N HIS A 27 -5.71 2.33 -6.14
CA HIS A 27 -4.97 3.58 -6.29
C HIS A 27 -3.46 3.38 -6.18
N TYR A 28 -3.01 2.61 -5.20
CA TYR A 28 -1.57 2.52 -4.87
C TYR A 28 -0.85 1.34 -5.50
N PHE A 29 -1.53 0.23 -5.75
CA PHE A 29 -0.86 -0.98 -6.25
C PHE A 29 -0.10 -0.73 -7.55
N PRO A 30 -0.70 -0.10 -8.59
CA PRO A 30 0.06 0.15 -9.83
C PRO A 30 1.28 1.03 -9.60
N ARG A 31 1.18 1.99 -8.69
CA ARG A 31 2.28 2.91 -8.39
C ARG A 31 3.43 2.22 -7.67
N ILE A 32 3.11 1.40 -6.68
CA ILE A 32 4.12 0.64 -5.93
C ILE A 32 4.76 -0.40 -6.84
N LYS A 33 3.96 -1.11 -7.62
CA LYS A 33 4.47 -2.09 -8.58
C LYS A 33 5.42 -1.43 -9.58
N GLY A 34 5.03 -0.28 -10.13
CA GLY A 34 5.86 0.46 -11.06
C GLY A 34 7.19 0.90 -10.47
N PHE A 35 7.15 1.36 -9.22
CA PHE A 35 8.36 1.75 -8.50
C PHE A 35 9.32 0.57 -8.32
N ILE A 36 8.79 -0.57 -7.86
CA ILE A 36 9.60 -1.78 -7.63
C ILE A 36 10.12 -2.34 -8.96
N SER A 37 9.26 -2.38 -9.99
CA SER A 37 9.64 -2.85 -11.32
C SER A 37 10.78 -2.02 -11.91
N GLY A 38 10.76 -0.71 -11.68
CA GLY A 38 11.82 0.17 -12.14
C GLY A 38 13.17 -0.14 -11.49
N ILE A 39 13.16 -0.60 -10.24
CA ILE A 39 14.38 -0.96 -9.52
C ILE A 39 14.87 -2.34 -9.93
N LEU A 40 13.97 -3.33 -9.94
CA LEU A 40 14.34 -4.74 -10.17
C LEU A 40 14.45 -5.09 -11.64
N GLN A 41 13.86 -4.30 -12.53
CA GLN A 41 13.80 -4.60 -13.97
C GLN A 41 13.13 -5.95 -14.24
N ASN A 42 12.14 -6.29 -13.42
CA ASN A 42 11.41 -7.56 -13.48
C ASN A 42 9.98 -7.33 -12.99
N GLU A 43 9.02 -7.31 -13.92
CA GLU A 43 7.62 -7.01 -13.61
C GLU A 43 6.95 -8.11 -12.79
N GLU A 44 7.25 -9.37 -13.08
CA GLU A 44 6.66 -10.49 -12.38
C GLU A 44 7.05 -10.49 -10.90
N GLU A 45 8.34 -10.30 -10.63
CA GLU A 45 8.83 -10.23 -9.26
C GLU A 45 8.28 -8.99 -8.55
N ALA A 46 8.20 -7.87 -9.25
CA ALA A 46 7.62 -6.63 -8.70
C ALA A 46 6.16 -6.83 -8.31
N GLU A 47 5.39 -7.56 -9.12
CA GLU A 47 4.00 -7.86 -8.80
C GLU A 47 3.88 -8.71 -7.53
N ASP A 48 4.69 -9.75 -7.43
CA ASP A 48 4.69 -10.64 -6.25
C ASP A 48 5.02 -9.88 -4.97
N ILE A 49 6.07 -9.05 -5.02
CA ILE A 49 6.48 -8.24 -3.88
C ILE A 49 5.38 -7.24 -3.51
N SER A 50 4.78 -6.59 -4.51
CA SER A 50 3.72 -5.62 -4.28
C SER A 50 2.51 -6.26 -3.64
N GLN A 51 2.11 -7.46 -4.08
CA GLN A 51 1.02 -8.20 -3.47
C GLN A 51 1.31 -8.49 -1.99
N ASP A 52 2.52 -8.92 -1.68
CA ASP A 52 2.92 -9.20 -0.30
C ASP A 52 2.82 -7.96 0.58
N ILE A 53 3.21 -6.80 0.05
CA ILE A 53 3.10 -5.53 0.78
C ILE A 53 1.65 -5.23 1.15
N PHE A 54 0.73 -5.40 0.21
CA PHE A 54 -0.69 -5.10 0.46
C PHE A 54 -1.35 -6.16 1.33
N VAL A 55 -0.97 -7.43 1.22
CA VAL A 55 -1.42 -8.47 2.15
C VAL A 55 -0.99 -8.14 3.57
N SER A 56 0.26 -7.75 3.75
CA SER A 56 0.78 -7.32 5.06
C SER A 56 0.03 -6.12 5.59
N MET A 57 -0.26 -5.15 4.73
CA MET A 57 -1.05 -3.98 5.11
C MET A 57 -2.42 -4.37 5.65
N TRP A 58 -3.11 -5.30 4.98
CA TRP A 58 -4.40 -5.78 5.44
C TRP A 58 -4.30 -6.55 6.75
N GLN A 59 -3.30 -7.41 6.88
CA GLN A 59 -3.09 -8.21 8.10
C GLN A 59 -2.80 -7.33 9.32
N ASN A 60 -2.15 -6.18 9.11
CA ASN A 60 -1.80 -5.24 10.17
C ASN A 60 -2.64 -3.97 10.12
N ARG A 61 -3.86 -4.07 9.61
CA ARG A 61 -4.70 -2.91 9.32
C ARG A 61 -5.06 -2.05 10.53
N ASP A 62 -5.08 -2.63 11.71
CA ASP A 62 -5.37 -1.88 12.93
C ASP A 62 -4.29 -0.83 13.24
N ARG A 63 -3.09 -0.99 12.70
CA ARG A 63 -2.00 -0.03 12.87
C ARG A 63 -2.04 1.12 11.87
N LEU A 64 -2.88 1.00 10.82
CA LEU A 64 -2.93 2.02 9.77
C LEU A 64 -3.34 3.38 10.30
N LYS A 65 -4.18 3.43 11.33
CA LYS A 65 -4.63 4.69 11.92
C LYS A 65 -3.49 5.49 12.55
N GLU A 66 -2.35 4.85 12.82
CA GLU A 66 -1.16 5.51 13.39
C GLU A 66 -0.29 6.15 12.29
N ILE A 67 -0.60 5.89 11.03
CA ILE A 67 0.21 6.33 9.90
C ILE A 67 -0.31 7.69 9.43
N GLU A 68 0.58 8.68 9.44
CA GLU A 68 0.22 10.05 9.02
C GLU A 68 0.19 10.21 7.50
N ASN A 69 1.08 9.49 6.79
CA ASN A 69 1.22 9.62 5.33
C ASN A 69 1.35 8.24 4.73
N LEU A 70 0.24 7.73 4.18
CA LEU A 70 0.20 6.39 3.61
C LEU A 70 1.14 6.22 2.43
N LYS A 71 1.21 7.22 1.55
CA LYS A 71 2.10 7.17 0.39
C LYS A 71 3.56 6.98 0.84
N ALA A 72 4.02 7.81 1.76
CA ALA A 72 5.39 7.72 2.28
C ALA A 72 5.64 6.36 2.95
N TYR A 73 4.66 5.87 3.69
CA TYR A 73 4.75 4.57 4.36
C TYR A 73 4.91 3.43 3.35
N LEU A 74 4.07 3.40 2.33
CA LEU A 74 4.12 2.34 1.31
C LEU A 74 5.43 2.37 0.52
N TYR A 75 5.88 3.55 0.11
CA TYR A 75 7.15 3.65 -0.62
C TYR A 75 8.35 3.28 0.24
N ARG A 76 8.30 3.60 1.53
CA ARG A 76 9.37 3.19 2.45
C ARG A 76 9.43 1.67 2.59
N ILE A 77 8.29 1.00 2.73
CA ILE A 77 8.24 -0.46 2.79
C ILE A 77 8.79 -1.05 1.49
N ALA A 78 8.36 -0.52 0.35
CA ALA A 78 8.83 -0.98 -0.94
C ALA A 78 10.34 -0.84 -1.07
N GLN A 79 10.87 0.32 -0.70
CA GLN A 79 12.30 0.58 -0.74
C GLN A 79 13.08 -0.37 0.18
N ASN A 80 12.60 -0.56 1.40
CA ASN A 80 13.26 -1.45 2.36
C ASN A 80 13.21 -2.92 1.94
N THR A 81 12.20 -3.32 1.17
CA THR A 81 12.06 -4.69 0.71
C THR A 81 13.04 -5.01 -0.42
N VAL A 82 13.35 -4.04 -1.29
CA VAL A 82 14.18 -4.26 -2.47
C VAL A 82 15.63 -3.78 -2.33
N PHE A 83 15.95 -3.10 -1.25
CA PHE A 83 17.33 -2.66 -0.96
C PHE A 83 17.94 -3.34 0.28
#